data_b0852ed004f71b2a08f1a7395687fa12
#
_entry.id   b0852ed004f71b2a08f1a7395687fa12
#
_cell.length_a   1.000
_cell.length_b   1.000
_cell.length_c   1.000
_cell.angle_alpha   90.00
_cell.angle_beta   90.00
_cell.angle_gamma   90.00
#
_symmetry.space_group_name_H-M   'P 1'
#
loop_
_entity.id
_entity.type
_entity.pdbx_description
1 polymer ?
#
loop_
_entity_poly.entity_id
_entity_poly.type
_entity_poly.pdbx_seq_one_letter_code
_entity_poly.pdbx_strand_id
1 'polypeptide(L)'
;MQTRTAAILAAGAVAVFAGRHALGLRLLTHRPAPHPDVTGDPIQTAGERAPFEFSAGGRRFRIVPRFRWDESAQVVSEEPYRWGEAAALIPEDLALAWGPLLRPPFAGRVSYSQGSRFFFWRYSDGSLDRGTIVSHAANTHIIPATLRLRRAVACVSEGDDVRLEGWLVDVDGITDPAFHWGTSTSRTDEGPNSCETVYLERLTINERVYE
;
A
#
# COMPACT_ATOMS: atom_id res chain seq x y z
N MET A 1 13.20 -31.60 -21.89
CA MET A 1 11.95 -31.95 -21.17
C MET A 1 11.73 -31.22 -19.85
N GLN A 2 12.68 -30.39 -19.36
CA GLN A 2 12.60 -29.68 -18.06
C GLN A 2 11.85 -28.33 -18.09
N THR A 3 11.71 -27.69 -19.23
CA THR A 3 11.10 -26.34 -19.33
C THR A 3 9.59 -26.31 -19.25
N ARG A 4 8.90 -27.39 -19.59
CA ARG A 4 7.42 -27.44 -19.53
C ARG A 4 6.90 -27.66 -18.10
N THR A 5 7.64 -28.36 -17.26
CA THR A 5 7.21 -28.66 -15.88
C THR A 5 7.31 -27.43 -14.98
N ALA A 6 8.31 -26.58 -15.17
CA ALA A 6 8.48 -25.34 -14.41
C ALA A 6 7.37 -24.32 -14.72
N ALA A 7 6.96 -24.20 -15.98
CA ALA A 7 5.87 -23.30 -16.38
C ALA A 7 4.50 -23.73 -15.82
N ILE A 8 4.24 -25.03 -15.72
CA ILE A 8 2.98 -25.56 -15.16
C ILE A 8 2.93 -25.35 -13.64
N LEU A 9 4.07 -25.48 -12.94
CA LEU A 9 4.14 -25.24 -11.48
C LEU A 9 3.97 -23.74 -11.15
N ALA A 10 4.56 -22.86 -11.95
CA ALA A 10 4.38 -21.41 -11.77
C ALA A 10 2.95 -20.96 -12.05
N ALA A 11 2.33 -21.45 -13.13
CA ALA A 11 0.93 -21.13 -13.43
C ALA A 11 -0.04 -21.69 -12.38
N GLY A 12 0.24 -22.89 -11.85
CA GLY A 12 -0.55 -23.48 -10.76
C GLY A 12 -0.43 -22.71 -9.45
N ALA A 13 0.76 -22.22 -9.10
CA ALA A 13 0.99 -21.41 -7.91
C ALA A 13 0.25 -20.06 -7.99
N VAL A 14 0.31 -19.37 -9.13
CA VAL A 14 -0.39 -18.10 -9.37
C VAL A 14 -1.91 -18.29 -9.29
N ALA A 15 -2.45 -19.34 -9.90
CA ALA A 15 -3.89 -19.62 -9.86
C ALA A 15 -4.39 -19.97 -8.44
N VAL A 16 -3.59 -20.69 -7.64
CA VAL A 16 -3.91 -21.01 -6.24
C VAL A 16 -3.82 -19.75 -5.37
N PHE A 17 -2.84 -18.87 -5.63
CA PHE A 17 -2.66 -17.62 -4.87
C PHE A 17 -3.83 -16.66 -5.16
N ALA A 18 -4.16 -16.42 -6.43
CA ALA A 18 -5.31 -15.62 -6.82
C ALA A 18 -6.65 -16.16 -6.28
N GLY A 19 -6.81 -17.50 -6.27
CA GLY A 19 -8.01 -18.15 -5.71
C GLY A 19 -8.13 -17.97 -4.19
N ARG A 20 -7.02 -17.98 -3.45
CA ARG A 20 -7.02 -17.75 -1.99
C ARG A 20 -7.34 -16.30 -1.64
N HIS A 21 -6.80 -15.33 -2.38
CA HIS A 21 -7.11 -13.91 -2.21
C HIS A 21 -8.59 -13.62 -2.50
N ALA A 22 -9.11 -14.08 -3.63
CA ALA A 22 -10.51 -13.92 -3.98
C ALA A 22 -11.47 -14.59 -2.98
N LEU A 23 -11.09 -15.75 -2.42
CA LEU A 23 -11.86 -16.43 -1.38
C LEU A 23 -11.80 -15.67 -0.06
N GLY A 24 -10.63 -15.15 0.32
CA GLY A 24 -10.44 -14.34 1.52
C GLY A 24 -11.33 -13.09 1.51
N LEU A 25 -11.36 -12.35 0.41
CA LEU A 25 -12.22 -11.17 0.25
C LEU A 25 -13.71 -11.51 0.33
N ARG A 26 -14.14 -12.68 -0.18
CA ARG A 26 -15.55 -13.12 -0.11
C ARG A 26 -16.01 -13.44 1.30
N LEU A 27 -15.10 -13.84 2.17
CA LEU A 27 -15.42 -14.20 3.56
C LEU A 27 -15.41 -13.00 4.50
N LEU A 28 -14.82 -11.86 4.08
CA LEU A 28 -14.85 -10.63 4.86
C LEU A 28 -16.16 -9.88 4.64
N THR A 29 -16.80 -9.49 5.71
CA THR A 29 -17.97 -8.60 5.63
C THR A 29 -17.53 -7.27 5.02
N HIS A 30 -18.20 -6.84 3.95
CA HIS A 30 -17.97 -5.57 3.26
C HIS A 30 -19.31 -4.94 2.92
N ARG A 31 -19.27 -3.65 2.55
CA ARG A 31 -20.40 -2.96 1.94
C ARG A 31 -20.05 -2.67 0.47
N PRO A 32 -21.04 -2.61 -0.44
CA PRO A 32 -20.81 -2.10 -1.78
C PRO A 32 -20.32 -0.66 -1.74
N ALA A 33 -19.42 -0.31 -2.63
CA ALA A 33 -18.90 1.03 -2.81
C ALA A 33 -18.71 1.34 -4.31
N PRO A 34 -18.69 2.62 -4.72
CA PRO A 34 -18.22 3.00 -6.04
C PRO A 34 -16.80 2.50 -6.27
N HIS A 35 -16.49 2.16 -7.52
CA HIS A 35 -15.13 1.83 -7.92
C HIS A 35 -14.21 3.04 -7.71
N PRO A 36 -13.00 2.87 -7.14
CA PRO A 36 -12.07 3.98 -6.93
C PRO A 36 -11.72 4.69 -8.24
N ASP A 37 -11.74 6.02 -8.24
CA ASP A 37 -11.25 6.81 -9.37
C ASP A 37 -9.73 7.01 -9.23
N VAL A 38 -8.97 6.17 -9.88
CA VAL A 38 -7.51 6.15 -9.85
C VAL A 38 -6.86 7.18 -10.78
N THR A 39 -7.63 8.14 -11.31
CA THR A 39 -7.15 9.12 -12.30
C THR A 39 -6.63 10.42 -11.69
N GLY A 40 -7.01 10.72 -10.46
CA GLY A 40 -6.63 11.93 -9.72
C GLY A 40 -5.46 11.72 -8.78
N ASP A 41 -4.87 12.82 -8.35
CA ASP A 41 -3.82 12.81 -7.33
C ASP A 41 -4.38 12.52 -5.94
N PRO A 42 -3.59 11.94 -5.02
CA PRO A 42 -3.94 11.80 -3.62
C PRO A 42 -4.29 13.15 -2.97
N ILE A 43 -5.30 13.16 -2.13
CA ILE A 43 -5.77 14.34 -1.41
C ILE A 43 -5.14 14.36 -0.02
N GLN A 44 -4.24 15.31 0.20
CA GLN A 44 -3.60 15.57 1.48
C GLN A 44 -4.12 16.89 2.04
N THR A 45 -4.83 16.85 3.16
CA THR A 45 -5.40 18.06 3.78
C THR A 45 -4.97 18.21 5.22
N ALA A 46 -4.81 19.47 5.66
CA ALA A 46 -4.65 19.74 7.07
C ALA A 46 -5.87 19.21 7.86
N GLY A 47 -5.61 18.64 9.02
CA GLY A 47 -6.65 18.15 9.92
C GLY A 47 -6.13 18.15 11.35
N GLU A 48 -7.05 18.28 12.31
CA GLU A 48 -6.71 18.25 13.73
C GLU A 48 -7.08 16.87 14.29
N ARG A 49 -6.06 16.12 14.66
CA ARG A 49 -6.22 14.90 15.45
C ARG A 49 -5.09 14.82 16.45
N ALA A 50 -5.42 14.75 17.72
CA ALA A 50 -4.43 14.58 18.78
C ALA A 50 -3.69 13.24 18.61
N PRO A 51 -2.39 13.18 18.95
CA PRO A 51 -1.67 11.93 19.04
C PRO A 51 -2.37 10.95 19.98
N PHE A 52 -2.32 9.66 19.63
CA PHE A 52 -2.99 8.61 20.40
C PHE A 52 -2.10 7.35 20.53
N GLU A 53 -2.43 6.52 21.49
CA GLU A 53 -1.75 5.23 21.66
C GLU A 53 -2.41 4.15 20.81
N PHE A 54 -1.57 3.28 20.24
CA PHE A 54 -1.97 2.12 19.45
C PHE A 54 -1.14 0.90 19.86
N SER A 55 -1.78 -0.27 19.90
CA SER A 55 -1.11 -1.52 20.29
C SER A 55 -1.09 -2.50 19.14
N ALA A 56 0.08 -3.06 18.84
CA ALA A 56 0.26 -4.11 17.86
C ALA A 56 1.38 -5.07 18.28
N GLY A 57 1.16 -6.38 18.14
CA GLY A 57 2.17 -7.41 18.44
C GLY A 57 2.71 -7.38 19.87
N GLY A 58 1.88 -6.98 20.85
CA GLY A 58 2.29 -6.86 22.26
C GLY A 58 3.11 -5.61 22.57
N ARG A 59 3.33 -4.73 21.60
CA ARG A 59 4.03 -3.44 21.77
C ARG A 59 3.03 -2.28 21.73
N ARG A 60 3.38 -1.16 22.35
CA ARG A 60 2.62 0.09 22.33
C ARG A 60 3.38 1.14 21.54
N PHE A 61 2.63 1.90 20.76
CA PHE A 61 3.12 2.95 19.89
C PHE A 61 2.32 4.22 20.12
N ARG A 62 2.96 5.37 19.93
CA ARG A 62 2.32 6.67 19.83
C ARG A 62 2.18 7.00 18.35
N ILE A 63 0.95 7.11 17.88
CA ILE A 63 0.63 7.56 16.52
C ILE A 63 0.47 9.06 16.54
N VAL A 64 1.21 9.75 15.68
CA VAL A 64 1.20 11.21 15.55
C VAL A 64 0.66 11.60 14.18
N PRO A 65 -0.65 11.92 14.07
CA PRO A 65 -1.26 12.32 12.80
C PRO A 65 -0.66 13.63 12.28
N ARG A 66 -0.35 13.64 10.97
CA ARG A 66 0.25 14.79 10.28
C ARG A 66 -0.76 15.45 9.34
N PHE A 67 -1.42 14.66 8.48
CA PHE A 67 -2.40 15.12 7.51
C PHE A 67 -3.51 14.10 7.37
N ARG A 68 -4.71 14.57 7.04
CA ARG A 68 -5.77 13.71 6.53
C ARG A 68 -5.37 13.23 5.14
N TRP A 69 -5.62 11.94 4.87
CA TRP A 69 -5.20 11.26 3.66
C TRP A 69 -6.36 10.56 2.96
N ASP A 70 -6.48 10.76 1.65
CA ASP A 70 -7.44 10.10 0.79
C ASP A 70 -6.79 9.85 -0.56
N GLU A 71 -6.49 8.60 -0.87
CA GLU A 71 -5.76 8.19 -2.05
C GLU A 71 -6.52 7.10 -2.78
N SER A 72 -6.77 7.31 -4.08
CA SER A 72 -7.25 6.27 -5.00
C SER A 72 -6.14 5.94 -6.00
N ALA A 73 -5.74 4.68 -6.07
CA ALA A 73 -4.63 4.24 -6.89
C ALA A 73 -4.78 2.78 -7.31
N GLN A 74 -4.06 2.36 -8.34
CA GLN A 74 -3.90 0.95 -8.67
C GLN A 74 -2.70 0.38 -7.92
N VAL A 75 -2.86 -0.80 -7.35
CA VAL A 75 -1.77 -1.56 -6.73
C VAL A 75 -0.88 -2.13 -7.84
N VAL A 76 0.38 -1.72 -7.87
CA VAL A 76 1.36 -2.17 -8.87
C VAL A 76 2.38 -3.16 -8.32
N SER A 77 2.42 -3.31 -6.99
CA SER A 77 3.13 -4.37 -6.26
C SER A 77 2.65 -4.38 -4.82
N GLU A 78 2.69 -5.52 -4.14
CA GLU A 78 2.43 -5.64 -2.71
C GLU A 78 3.53 -6.47 -2.03
N GLU A 79 3.89 -6.08 -0.79
CA GLU A 79 4.92 -6.78 -0.01
C GLU A 79 4.39 -7.05 1.42
N PRO A 80 3.99 -8.30 1.74
CA PRO A 80 3.53 -8.67 3.07
C PRO A 80 4.69 -8.95 4.02
N TYR A 81 4.61 -8.42 5.24
CA TYR A 81 5.58 -8.64 6.30
C TYR A 81 5.02 -9.48 7.43
N ARG A 82 5.65 -10.63 7.65
CA ARG A 82 5.29 -11.57 8.72
C ARG A 82 6.29 -11.56 9.86
N TRP A 83 7.49 -11.03 9.60
CA TRP A 83 8.62 -11.03 10.51
C TRP A 83 9.28 -9.65 10.54
N GLY A 84 10.01 -9.38 11.63
CA GLY A 84 10.69 -8.11 11.82
C GLY A 84 9.96 -7.19 12.81
N GLU A 85 10.66 -6.17 13.23
CA GLU A 85 10.26 -5.29 14.33
C GLU A 85 8.95 -4.55 14.06
N ALA A 86 8.79 -4.03 12.83
CA ALA A 86 7.61 -3.26 12.43
C ALA A 86 6.45 -4.14 11.89
N ALA A 87 6.64 -5.44 11.63
CA ALA A 87 5.68 -6.27 10.91
C ALA A 87 4.31 -6.38 11.61
N ALA A 88 4.28 -6.34 12.94
CA ALA A 88 3.02 -6.37 13.68
C ALA A 88 2.22 -5.07 13.52
N LEU A 89 2.91 -3.93 13.41
CA LEU A 89 2.32 -2.61 13.23
C LEU A 89 1.99 -2.36 11.75
N ILE A 90 2.96 -2.59 10.87
CA ILE A 90 2.90 -2.36 9.42
C ILE A 90 3.01 -3.73 8.73
N PRO A 91 1.90 -4.47 8.59
CA PRO A 91 1.91 -5.82 8.04
C PRO A 91 2.10 -5.88 6.53
N GLU A 92 1.88 -4.78 5.83
CA GLU A 92 1.84 -4.71 4.38
C GLU A 92 2.38 -3.36 3.90
N ASP A 93 3.14 -3.40 2.82
CA ASP A 93 3.48 -2.23 2.02
C ASP A 93 2.79 -2.36 0.66
N LEU A 94 2.11 -1.32 0.22
CA LEU A 94 1.48 -1.26 -1.09
C LEU A 94 2.26 -0.27 -1.96
N ALA A 95 2.78 -0.74 -3.08
CA ALA A 95 3.27 0.12 -4.14
C ALA A 95 2.07 0.54 -5.00
N LEU A 96 1.81 1.83 -5.06
CA LEU A 96 0.64 2.43 -5.65
C LEU A 96 1.03 3.29 -6.85
N ALA A 97 0.22 3.28 -7.90
CA ALA A 97 0.37 4.18 -9.04
C ALA A 97 -1.00 4.75 -9.43
N TRP A 98 -1.01 5.99 -9.91
CA TRP A 98 -2.24 6.69 -10.28
C TRP A 98 -2.06 7.59 -11.50
N GLY A 99 -3.17 8.13 -11.99
CA GLY A 99 -3.20 9.16 -13.02
C GLY A 99 -2.52 8.75 -14.33
N PRO A 100 -1.51 9.52 -14.77
CA PRO A 100 -0.84 9.29 -16.05
C PRO A 100 -0.11 7.94 -16.13
N LEU A 101 0.33 7.35 -15.02
CA LEU A 101 1.06 6.07 -15.05
C LEU A 101 0.20 4.90 -15.50
N LEU A 102 -1.12 5.01 -15.36
CA LEU A 102 -2.09 4.00 -15.76
C LEU A 102 -2.55 4.14 -17.21
N ARG A 103 -1.96 5.06 -17.98
CA ARG A 103 -2.33 5.37 -19.37
C ARG A 103 -1.10 5.43 -20.28
N PRO A 104 -1.26 5.31 -21.62
CA PRO A 104 -0.17 5.60 -22.53
C PRO A 104 0.37 7.02 -22.31
N PRO A 105 1.71 7.24 -22.41
CA PRO A 105 2.71 6.28 -22.83
C PRO A 105 3.29 5.39 -21.70
N PHE A 106 2.87 5.53 -20.45
CA PHE A 106 3.50 4.88 -19.29
C PHE A 106 2.98 3.46 -19.04
N ALA A 107 1.68 3.24 -19.22
CA ALA A 107 1.03 1.96 -18.94
C ALA A 107 1.75 0.79 -19.63
N GLY A 108 2.12 -0.23 -18.83
CA GLY A 108 2.83 -1.42 -19.32
C GLY A 108 4.30 -1.21 -19.71
N ARG A 109 4.85 0.01 -19.52
CA ARG A 109 6.25 0.33 -19.84
C ARG A 109 7.11 0.62 -18.62
N VAL A 110 6.48 0.77 -17.47
CA VAL A 110 7.13 0.85 -16.16
C VAL A 110 6.88 -0.47 -15.43
N SER A 111 7.93 -1.07 -14.91
CA SER A 111 7.87 -2.26 -14.07
C SER A 111 8.18 -1.87 -12.62
N TYR A 112 7.49 -2.48 -11.69
CA TYR A 112 7.56 -2.16 -10.27
C TYR A 112 7.98 -3.39 -9.46
N SER A 113 8.65 -3.16 -8.33
CA SER A 113 9.00 -4.20 -7.38
C SER A 113 9.23 -3.61 -6.00
N GLN A 114 9.10 -4.43 -4.96
CA GLN A 114 9.36 -4.04 -3.58
C GLN A 114 10.35 -4.99 -2.92
N GLY A 115 10.96 -4.55 -1.83
CA GLY A 115 11.84 -5.37 -1.01
C GLY A 115 12.46 -4.55 0.12
N SER A 116 12.50 -5.13 1.33
CA SER A 116 13.12 -4.50 2.50
C SER A 116 12.56 -3.10 2.82
N ARG A 117 11.24 -2.91 2.67
CA ARG A 117 10.54 -1.63 2.88
C ARG A 117 10.83 -0.57 1.83
N PHE A 118 11.48 -0.93 0.72
CA PHE A 118 11.75 -0.05 -0.40
C PHE A 118 10.91 -0.43 -1.61
N PHE A 119 10.63 0.58 -2.42
CA PHE A 119 9.95 0.49 -3.69
C PHE A 119 10.93 0.82 -4.81
N PHE A 120 10.88 0.04 -5.88
CA PHE A 120 11.75 0.20 -7.05
C PHE A 120 10.90 0.20 -8.30
N TRP A 121 11.25 1.06 -9.24
CA TRP A 121 10.66 1.08 -10.56
C TRP A 121 11.76 1.12 -11.63
N ARG A 122 11.45 0.56 -12.78
CA ARG A 122 12.33 0.50 -13.94
C ARG A 122 11.54 0.76 -15.20
N TYR A 123 12.15 1.46 -16.13
CA TYR A 123 11.68 1.62 -17.50
C TYR A 123 12.87 1.53 -18.45
N SER A 124 12.65 0.97 -19.65
CA SER A 124 13.71 0.77 -20.66
C SER A 124 13.71 1.84 -21.74
N ASP A 125 12.70 2.69 -21.74
CA ASP A 125 12.48 3.70 -22.77
C ASP A 125 12.78 5.09 -22.25
N GLY A 126 13.91 5.66 -22.72
CA GLY A 126 14.35 7.00 -22.33
C GLY A 126 13.41 8.14 -22.79
N SER A 127 12.31 7.84 -23.51
CA SER A 127 11.28 8.83 -23.86
C SER A 127 10.26 9.08 -22.75
N LEU A 128 10.24 8.25 -21.68
CA LEU A 128 9.34 8.46 -20.55
C LEU A 128 9.90 9.52 -19.61
N ASP A 129 9.04 10.45 -19.21
CA ASP A 129 9.41 11.45 -18.21
C ASP A 129 9.54 10.84 -16.81
N ARG A 130 10.76 10.89 -16.28
CA ARG A 130 11.06 10.39 -14.92
C ARG A 130 10.30 11.14 -13.83
N GLY A 131 10.14 12.45 -14.00
CA GLY A 131 9.41 13.29 -13.03
C GLY A 131 7.96 12.84 -12.87
N THR A 132 7.31 12.46 -13.97
CA THR A 132 5.96 11.89 -13.94
C THR A 132 5.91 10.59 -13.18
N ILE A 133 6.93 9.69 -13.31
CA ILE A 133 6.96 8.44 -12.56
C ILE A 133 7.08 8.71 -11.06
N VAL A 134 8.01 9.57 -10.67
CA VAL A 134 8.27 9.94 -9.28
C VAL A 134 7.03 10.54 -8.61
N SER A 135 6.31 11.41 -9.31
CA SER A 135 5.17 12.14 -8.73
C SER A 135 3.84 11.37 -8.73
N HIS A 136 3.76 10.21 -9.39
CA HIS A 136 2.52 9.45 -9.52
C HIS A 136 2.66 7.98 -9.14
N ALA A 137 3.72 7.63 -8.41
CA ALA A 137 3.86 6.33 -7.77
C ALA A 137 4.52 6.48 -6.40
N ALA A 138 4.06 5.72 -5.43
CA ALA A 138 4.55 5.75 -4.07
C ALA A 138 4.56 4.36 -3.42
N ASN A 139 5.39 4.19 -2.39
CA ASN A 139 5.32 3.05 -1.50
C ASN A 139 4.63 3.48 -0.21
N THR A 140 3.51 2.85 0.08
CA THR A 140 2.67 3.19 1.22
C THR A 140 2.74 2.09 2.28
N HIS A 141 3.27 2.44 3.47
CA HIS A 141 3.30 1.60 4.65
C HIS A 141 1.95 1.63 5.34
N ILE A 142 1.27 0.50 5.47
CA ILE A 142 -0.12 0.44 5.98
C ILE A 142 -0.14 0.06 7.46
N ILE A 143 -0.75 0.92 8.29
CA ILE A 143 -1.10 0.64 9.69
C ILE A 143 -2.62 0.47 9.77
N PRO A 144 -3.16 -0.75 9.75
CA PRO A 144 -4.60 -0.97 9.78
C PRO A 144 -5.18 -0.64 11.15
N ALA A 145 -6.16 0.25 11.23
CA ALA A 145 -6.80 0.68 12.48
C ALA A 145 -7.52 -0.47 13.22
N THR A 146 -7.97 -1.49 12.50
CA THR A 146 -8.73 -2.61 13.05
C THR A 146 -8.21 -3.96 12.54
N LEU A 147 -8.52 -5.04 13.26
CA LEU A 147 -8.24 -6.40 12.78
C LEU A 147 -8.96 -6.72 11.47
N ARG A 148 -10.11 -6.11 11.24
CA ARG A 148 -10.86 -6.28 10.00
C ARG A 148 -10.13 -5.65 8.82
N LEU A 149 -9.65 -4.42 8.97
CA LEU A 149 -8.82 -3.76 7.97
C LEU A 149 -7.52 -4.52 7.74
N ARG A 150 -6.88 -5.03 8.80
CA ARG A 150 -5.69 -5.87 8.67
C ARG A 150 -5.93 -7.09 7.77
N ARG A 151 -7.09 -7.74 7.92
CA ARG A 151 -7.47 -8.88 7.06
C ARG A 151 -7.81 -8.45 5.64
N ALA A 152 -8.42 -7.29 5.46
CA ALA A 152 -8.75 -6.76 4.14
C ALA A 152 -7.48 -6.36 3.38
N VAL A 153 -6.54 -5.68 4.03
CA VAL A 153 -5.23 -5.32 3.45
C VAL A 153 -4.48 -6.57 2.98
N ALA A 154 -4.46 -7.64 3.78
CA ALA A 154 -3.84 -8.92 3.40
C ALA A 154 -4.53 -9.64 2.21
N CYS A 155 -5.63 -9.11 1.70
CA CYS A 155 -6.33 -9.61 0.52
C CYS A 155 -6.20 -8.67 -0.69
N VAL A 156 -5.44 -7.59 -0.57
CA VAL A 156 -5.09 -6.73 -1.69
C VAL A 156 -4.10 -7.46 -2.59
N SER A 157 -4.21 -7.26 -3.88
CA SER A 157 -3.33 -7.87 -4.88
C SER A 157 -2.94 -6.87 -5.96
N GLU A 158 -1.81 -7.12 -6.61
CA GLU A 158 -1.41 -6.38 -7.82
C GLU A 158 -2.54 -6.37 -8.84
N GLY A 159 -2.84 -5.19 -9.38
CA GLY A 159 -3.93 -4.93 -10.32
C GLY A 159 -5.26 -4.51 -9.67
N ASP A 160 -5.41 -4.61 -8.34
CA ASP A 160 -6.59 -4.05 -7.66
C ASP A 160 -6.56 -2.52 -7.69
N ASP A 161 -7.71 -1.90 -7.92
CA ASP A 161 -7.91 -0.48 -7.68
C ASP A 161 -8.38 -0.27 -6.24
N VAL A 162 -7.61 0.51 -5.48
CA VAL A 162 -7.86 0.74 -4.06
C VAL A 162 -8.13 2.20 -3.76
N ARG A 163 -8.90 2.48 -2.69
CA ARG A 163 -8.97 3.78 -2.03
C ARG A 163 -8.61 3.63 -0.57
N LEU A 164 -7.60 4.37 -0.15
CA LEU A 164 -7.10 4.44 1.21
C LEU A 164 -7.57 5.73 1.86
N GLU A 165 -8.34 5.64 2.93
CA GLU A 165 -8.80 6.81 3.70
C GLU A 165 -8.30 6.69 5.14
N GLY A 166 -7.62 7.74 5.62
CA GLY A 166 -7.03 7.72 6.95
C GLY A 166 -6.16 8.94 7.22
N TRP A 167 -4.98 8.72 7.77
CA TRP A 167 -4.04 9.76 8.16
C TRP A 167 -2.63 9.40 7.78
N LEU A 168 -1.87 10.34 7.22
CA LEU A 168 -0.42 10.26 7.23
C LEU A 168 0.06 10.44 8.66
N VAL A 169 0.92 9.54 9.14
CA VAL A 169 1.33 9.51 10.55
C VAL A 169 2.83 9.28 10.71
N ASP A 170 3.39 9.92 11.75
CA ASP A 170 4.63 9.45 12.35
C ASP A 170 4.30 8.49 13.50
N VAL A 171 5.22 7.60 13.82
CA VAL A 171 5.07 6.61 14.88
C VAL A 171 6.29 6.60 15.78
N ASP A 172 6.04 6.76 17.08
CA ASP A 172 7.08 6.61 18.11
C ASP A 172 6.78 5.36 18.96
N GLY A 173 7.81 4.61 19.29
CA GLY A 173 7.68 3.48 20.20
C GLY A 173 7.51 3.94 21.64
N ILE A 174 6.47 3.43 22.33
CA ILE A 174 6.29 3.63 23.79
C ILE A 174 7.00 2.51 24.54
N THR A 175 6.81 1.27 24.09
CA THR A 175 7.47 0.09 24.70
C THR A 175 8.96 0.03 24.35
N ASP A 176 9.34 0.54 23.20
CA ASP A 176 10.70 0.65 22.72
C ASP A 176 10.94 2.09 22.22
N PRO A 177 11.50 2.97 23.06
CA PRO A 177 11.72 4.37 22.72
C PRO A 177 12.73 4.60 21.57
N ALA A 178 13.50 3.60 21.17
CA ALA A 178 14.40 3.70 20.02
C ALA A 178 13.65 3.53 18.68
N PHE A 179 12.44 2.97 18.71
CA PHE A 179 11.63 2.82 17.51
C PHE A 179 11.03 4.16 17.09
N HIS A 180 11.36 4.57 15.89
CA HIS A 180 10.74 5.72 15.22
C HIS A 180 10.47 5.38 13.75
N TRP A 181 9.29 5.79 13.23
CA TRP A 181 8.90 5.57 11.85
C TRP A 181 8.16 6.82 11.35
N GLY A 182 8.78 7.55 10.42
CA GLY A 182 8.21 8.77 9.85
C GLY A 182 7.40 8.53 8.59
N THR A 183 6.56 9.48 8.22
CA THR A 183 5.86 9.54 6.94
C THR A 183 6.45 10.62 6.05
N SER A 184 6.54 10.36 4.73
CA SER A 184 6.66 11.46 3.78
C SER A 184 5.37 12.27 3.74
N THR A 185 5.51 13.55 3.44
CA THR A 185 4.42 14.50 3.16
C THR A 185 4.61 15.20 1.80
N SER A 186 5.58 14.75 1.01
CA SER A 186 5.90 15.22 -0.33
C SER A 186 5.49 14.18 -1.37
N ARG A 187 5.14 14.63 -2.58
CA ARG A 187 4.85 13.75 -3.73
C ARG A 187 6.04 13.63 -4.69
N THR A 188 7.15 14.29 -4.42
CA THR A 188 8.28 14.40 -5.33
C THR A 188 9.61 14.04 -4.71
N ASP A 189 9.61 13.56 -3.48
CA ASP A 189 10.80 13.07 -2.80
C ASP A 189 11.14 11.64 -3.21
N GLU A 190 12.41 11.30 -3.03
CA GLU A 190 12.96 10.01 -3.41
C GLU A 190 14.01 9.56 -2.37
N GLY A 191 14.24 8.27 -2.30
CA GLY A 191 15.23 7.68 -1.41
C GLY A 191 14.69 7.36 -0.02
N PRO A 192 15.56 7.26 0.99
CA PRO A 192 15.12 6.96 2.36
C PRO A 192 14.13 7.99 2.90
N ASN A 193 13.07 7.55 3.55
CA ASN A 193 11.98 8.35 4.13
C ASN A 193 11.03 9.04 3.11
N SER A 194 11.04 8.61 1.84
CA SER A 194 10.09 9.10 0.82
C SER A 194 8.78 8.29 0.77
N CYS A 195 8.61 7.29 1.62
CA CYS A 195 7.39 6.49 1.69
C CYS A 195 6.34 7.15 2.57
N GLU A 196 5.08 7.01 2.19
CA GLU A 196 3.94 7.37 3.03
C GLU A 196 3.72 6.31 4.11
N THR A 197 3.31 6.74 5.30
CA THR A 197 2.87 5.87 6.38
C THR A 197 1.44 6.24 6.72
N VAL A 198 0.51 5.35 6.37
CA VAL A 198 -0.93 5.60 6.50
C VAL A 198 -1.53 4.81 7.65
N TYR A 199 -2.06 5.51 8.65
CA TYR A 199 -3.01 4.94 9.60
C TYR A 199 -4.36 4.82 8.91
N LEU A 200 -4.68 3.60 8.47
CA LEU A 200 -5.79 3.29 7.60
C LEU A 200 -7.08 3.09 8.39
N GLU A 201 -8.08 3.94 8.15
CA GLU A 201 -9.40 3.88 8.80
C GLU A 201 -10.47 3.27 7.90
N ARG A 202 -10.29 3.38 6.57
CA ARG A 202 -11.18 2.77 5.58
C ARG A 202 -10.39 2.33 4.35
N LEU A 203 -10.74 1.17 3.83
CA LEU A 203 -10.17 0.61 2.61
C LEU A 203 -11.29 0.26 1.65
N THR A 204 -11.23 0.76 0.42
CA THR A 204 -12.02 0.21 -0.68
C THR A 204 -11.10 -0.61 -1.56
N ILE A 205 -11.50 -1.81 -1.93
CA ILE A 205 -10.84 -2.68 -2.91
C ILE A 205 -11.84 -2.92 -4.01
N ASN A 206 -11.58 -2.38 -5.19
CA ASN A 206 -12.50 -2.37 -6.32
C ASN A 206 -13.87 -1.79 -5.88
N GLU A 207 -14.91 -2.59 -5.77
CA GLU A 207 -16.26 -2.14 -5.41
C GLU A 207 -16.68 -2.54 -3.98
N ARG A 208 -15.71 -2.82 -3.09
CA ARG A 208 -15.94 -3.32 -1.74
C ARG A 208 -15.25 -2.46 -0.71
N VAL A 209 -16.01 -1.87 0.23
CA VAL A 209 -15.48 -1.07 1.33
C VAL A 209 -15.42 -1.85 2.63
N TYR A 210 -14.31 -1.67 3.35
CA TYR A 210 -13.97 -2.23 4.65
C TYR A 210 -13.66 -1.11 5.65
N GLU A 211 -14.11 -1.27 6.92
CA GLU A 211 -13.93 -0.33 8.04
C GLU A 211 -13.55 -1.07 9.33
#